data_bae51adb46abd0bc60846419820fbcf1
#
_entry.id   bae51adb46abd0bc60846419820fbcf1
#
_cell.length_a   1.000
_cell.length_b   1.000
_cell.length_c   1.000
_cell.angle_alpha   90.00
_cell.angle_beta   90.00
_cell.angle_gamma   90.00
#
_symmetry.space_group_name_H-M   'P 1'
#
loop_
_entity.id
_entity.type
_entity.pdbx_description
1 polymer ?
#
loop_
_entity_poly.entity_id
_entity_poly.type
_entity_poly.pdbx_seq_one_letter_code
_entity_poly.pdbx_strand_id
1 'polypeptide(L)'
;DGQQRFATVTTFLCVVRDVLSQFQDSTVDNTVKVTASAVEQTILNFIQETKDDNEFLFWKLQLNVRNNEFFRKYIQTYSLPEQKISEMKLVKRKTTSQKNLENAYVLLHEKILDFQSKYSVDEQPNKLRSLCLRMLNWFSVITISVENEEDAFDIFESLNERGEPLIIGDLVKNMLMKKSSDNESLDNNWGVIMNNLKGESKRIDQFLTFSWYSRRFWNDKKISKKNLFKTIKLNLSTETKVLDYVSSLLDDSENYDFLTHPEDHISYWGDEDIIHYLSSLQLLGAERTLPCLMAGF
;
A
#
# COMPACT_ATOMS: atom_id res chain seq x y z
N ASP A 1 -1.99 -7.24 -4.91
CA ASP A 1 -3.42 -7.19 -5.28
C ASP A 1 -4.33 -7.91 -4.27
N GLY A 2 -3.91 -9.06 -3.75
CA GLY A 2 -4.67 -9.77 -2.70
C GLY A 2 -4.89 -8.93 -1.44
N GLN A 3 -3.89 -8.21 -0.96
CA GLN A 3 -4.00 -7.36 0.23
C GLN A 3 -5.04 -6.26 0.06
N GLN A 4 -5.10 -5.60 -1.08
CA GLN A 4 -6.10 -4.55 -1.35
C GLN A 4 -7.52 -5.12 -1.37
N ARG A 5 -7.71 -6.30 -1.97
CA ARG A 5 -9.00 -7.00 -1.98
C ARG A 5 -9.42 -7.42 -0.58
N PHE A 6 -8.51 -7.98 0.23
CA PHE A 6 -8.80 -8.31 1.62
C PHE A 6 -9.13 -7.06 2.46
N ALA A 7 -8.39 -5.96 2.27
CA ALA A 7 -8.71 -4.71 2.94
C ALA A 7 -10.10 -4.20 2.57
N THR A 8 -10.50 -4.29 1.29
CA THR A 8 -11.82 -3.88 0.81
C THR A 8 -12.93 -4.76 1.40
N VAL A 9 -12.75 -6.09 1.40
CA VAL A 9 -13.71 -7.04 2.00
C VAL A 9 -13.84 -6.79 3.50
N THR A 10 -12.74 -6.62 4.21
CA THR A 10 -12.76 -6.31 5.65
C THR A 10 -13.45 -4.97 5.91
N THR A 11 -13.17 -3.94 5.11
CA THR A 11 -13.84 -2.64 5.22
C THR A 11 -15.35 -2.78 5.01
N PHE A 12 -15.78 -3.54 4.01
CA PHE A 12 -17.21 -3.83 3.78
C PHE A 12 -17.86 -4.49 5.00
N LEU A 13 -17.24 -5.52 5.56
CA LEU A 13 -17.75 -6.20 6.74
C LEU A 13 -17.82 -5.25 7.95
N CYS A 14 -16.82 -4.39 8.14
CA CYS A 14 -16.83 -3.39 9.21
C CYS A 14 -17.95 -2.37 9.02
N VAL A 15 -18.18 -1.89 7.78
CA VAL A 15 -19.30 -0.97 7.49
C VAL A 15 -20.65 -1.62 7.81
N VAL A 16 -20.86 -2.86 7.40
CA VAL A 16 -22.13 -3.58 7.71
C VAL A 16 -22.31 -3.76 9.20
N ARG A 17 -21.25 -4.12 9.93
CA ARG A 17 -21.27 -4.20 11.41
C ARG A 17 -21.68 -2.87 12.03
N ASP A 18 -21.01 -1.78 11.63
CA ASP A 18 -21.22 -0.44 12.19
C ASP A 18 -22.65 0.07 11.89
N VAL A 19 -23.23 -0.28 10.75
CA VAL A 19 -24.61 0.02 10.40
C VAL A 19 -25.59 -0.83 11.21
N LEU A 20 -25.32 -2.12 11.42
CA LEU A 20 -26.16 -2.99 12.21
C LEU A 20 -26.24 -2.57 13.68
N SER A 21 -25.18 -2.04 14.24
CA SER A 21 -25.16 -1.59 15.62
C SER A 21 -26.11 -0.39 15.87
N GLN A 22 -26.45 0.40 14.87
CA GLN A 22 -27.43 1.49 15.00
C GLN A 22 -28.84 0.98 15.39
N PHE A 23 -29.14 -0.29 15.10
CA PHE A 23 -30.40 -0.89 15.53
C PHE A 23 -30.50 -1.06 17.03
N GLN A 24 -29.40 -1.13 17.77
CA GLN A 24 -29.39 -1.30 19.22
C GLN A 24 -30.00 -0.07 19.93
N ASP A 25 -29.67 1.11 19.43
CA ASP A 25 -30.10 2.39 19.99
C ASP A 25 -31.42 2.90 19.39
N SER A 26 -31.97 2.19 18.40
CA SER A 26 -33.21 2.57 17.73
C SER A 26 -34.46 2.12 18.52
N THR A 27 -35.61 2.69 18.15
CA THR A 27 -36.93 2.33 18.73
C THR A 27 -37.59 1.11 18.08
N VAL A 28 -36.83 0.31 17.31
CA VAL A 28 -37.32 -0.87 16.62
C VAL A 28 -37.67 -2.01 17.60
N ASP A 29 -38.46 -2.98 17.09
CA ASP A 29 -38.81 -4.17 17.83
C ASP A 29 -37.61 -4.94 18.36
N ASN A 30 -37.73 -5.54 19.52
CA ASN A 30 -36.68 -6.31 20.18
C ASN A 30 -36.18 -7.48 19.30
N THR A 31 -37.05 -8.08 18.48
CA THR A 31 -36.70 -9.16 17.54
C THR A 31 -35.72 -8.68 16.49
N VAL A 32 -35.90 -7.44 16.00
CA VAL A 32 -35.00 -6.80 15.03
C VAL A 32 -33.64 -6.53 15.65
N LYS A 33 -33.59 -6.05 16.91
CA LYS A 33 -32.34 -5.84 17.66
C LYS A 33 -31.56 -7.15 17.86
N VAL A 34 -32.24 -8.19 18.30
CA VAL A 34 -31.63 -9.52 18.48
C VAL A 34 -31.06 -10.05 17.15
N THR A 35 -31.81 -9.90 16.08
CA THR A 35 -31.34 -10.31 14.73
C THR A 35 -30.13 -9.51 14.30
N ALA A 36 -30.14 -8.19 14.48
CA ALA A 36 -29.01 -7.31 14.15
C ALA A 36 -27.76 -7.71 14.95
N SER A 37 -27.88 -7.94 16.28
CA SER A 37 -26.79 -8.41 17.15
C SER A 37 -26.22 -9.75 16.67
N ALA A 38 -27.06 -10.71 16.31
CA ALA A 38 -26.61 -12.01 15.84
C ALA A 38 -25.82 -11.91 14.51
N VAL A 39 -26.24 -11.02 13.63
CA VAL A 39 -25.51 -10.76 12.37
C VAL A 39 -24.20 -10.04 12.65
N GLU A 40 -24.20 -9.04 13.53
CA GLU A 40 -23.00 -8.35 13.97
C GLU A 40 -21.97 -9.32 14.56
N GLN A 41 -22.37 -10.19 15.47
CA GLN A 41 -21.49 -11.21 16.05
C GLN A 41 -20.93 -12.16 14.98
N THR A 42 -21.72 -12.53 14.00
CA THR A 42 -21.27 -13.33 12.86
C THR A 42 -20.16 -12.60 12.08
N ILE A 43 -20.33 -11.30 11.85
CA ILE A 43 -19.32 -10.48 11.15
C ILE A 43 -18.04 -10.38 11.98
N LEU A 44 -18.17 -10.14 13.29
CA LEU A 44 -17.01 -10.07 14.20
C LEU A 44 -16.15 -11.33 14.11
N ASN A 45 -16.74 -12.51 14.04
CA ASN A 45 -16.01 -13.78 13.89
C ASN A 45 -15.20 -13.86 12.56
N PHE A 46 -15.56 -13.10 11.53
CA PHE A 46 -14.79 -13.04 10.29
C PHE A 46 -13.63 -12.05 10.36
N ILE A 47 -13.76 -10.95 11.09
CA ILE A 47 -12.78 -9.85 11.07
C ILE A 47 -11.82 -9.86 12.27
N GLN A 48 -12.18 -10.54 13.37
CA GLN A 48 -11.36 -10.61 14.57
C GLN A 48 -11.24 -12.05 15.09
N GLU A 49 -10.21 -12.31 15.89
CA GLU A 49 -10.04 -13.51 16.68
C GLU A 49 -10.43 -13.20 18.12
N THR A 50 -11.20 -14.09 18.74
CA THR A 50 -11.64 -13.97 20.12
C THR A 50 -11.27 -15.23 20.90
N LYS A 51 -11.12 -15.12 22.22
CA LYS A 51 -11.05 -16.26 23.13
C LYS A 51 -12.42 -16.87 23.36
N ASP A 52 -12.46 -18.01 24.04
CA ASP A 52 -13.69 -18.77 24.37
C ASP A 52 -14.74 -17.95 25.18
N ASP A 53 -14.28 -16.93 25.91
CA ASP A 53 -15.12 -15.97 26.66
C ASP A 53 -15.52 -14.74 25.85
N ASN A 54 -15.32 -14.74 24.52
CA ASN A 54 -15.51 -13.64 23.60
C ASN A 54 -14.59 -12.42 23.86
N GLU A 55 -13.53 -12.57 24.64
CA GLU A 55 -12.53 -11.54 24.80
C GLU A 55 -11.75 -11.34 23.48
N PHE A 56 -11.61 -10.08 23.03
CA PHE A 56 -10.86 -9.75 21.83
C PHE A 56 -9.39 -10.16 21.98
N LEU A 57 -8.85 -10.88 20.98
CA LEU A 57 -7.43 -11.22 20.89
C LEU A 57 -6.71 -10.31 19.89
N PHE A 58 -7.11 -10.38 18.63
CA PHE A 58 -6.48 -9.57 17.56
C PHE A 58 -7.37 -9.48 16.32
N TRP A 59 -7.06 -8.52 15.47
CA TRP A 59 -7.67 -8.39 14.15
C TRP A 59 -7.03 -9.36 13.17
N LYS A 60 -7.83 -10.12 12.44
CA LYS A 60 -7.35 -11.14 11.47
C LYS A 60 -6.59 -10.53 10.29
N LEU A 61 -6.93 -9.31 9.88
CA LEU A 61 -6.20 -8.58 8.84
C LEU A 61 -5.39 -7.44 9.45
N GLN A 62 -4.09 -7.43 9.15
CA GLN A 62 -3.18 -6.33 9.45
C GLN A 62 -2.60 -5.80 8.15
N LEU A 63 -2.49 -4.50 8.03
CA LEU A 63 -1.85 -3.84 6.90
C LEU A 63 -0.36 -3.58 7.22
N ASN A 64 0.36 -2.96 6.28
CA ASN A 64 1.71 -2.50 6.54
C ASN A 64 1.75 -1.47 7.68
N VAL A 65 2.90 -1.29 8.32
CA VAL A 65 3.10 -0.45 9.52
C VAL A 65 2.50 0.94 9.35
N ARG A 66 2.70 1.60 8.21
CA ARG A 66 2.18 2.95 7.92
C ARG A 66 0.66 3.07 7.92
N ASN A 67 -0.03 2.03 7.47
CA ASN A 67 -1.48 2.05 7.28
C ASN A 67 -2.22 1.30 8.37
N ASN A 68 -1.53 0.43 9.14
CA ASN A 68 -2.18 -0.46 10.09
C ASN A 68 -2.86 0.29 11.24
N GLU A 69 -2.21 1.33 11.77
CA GLU A 69 -2.81 2.14 12.84
C GLU A 69 -4.09 2.84 12.36
N PHE A 70 -4.04 3.48 11.18
CA PHE A 70 -5.20 4.11 10.57
C PHE A 70 -6.32 3.11 10.30
N PHE A 71 -5.99 1.94 9.73
CA PHE A 71 -6.95 0.89 9.41
C PHE A 71 -7.60 0.33 10.67
N ARG A 72 -6.80 0.04 11.70
CA ARG A 72 -7.30 -0.45 12.98
C ARG A 72 -8.21 0.58 13.64
N LYS A 73 -7.78 1.83 13.76
CA LYS A 73 -8.50 2.87 14.48
C LYS A 73 -9.81 3.26 13.78
N TYR A 74 -9.77 3.50 12.48
CA TYR A 74 -10.90 4.11 11.77
C TYR A 74 -11.76 3.12 10.99
N ILE A 75 -11.27 1.91 10.71
CA ILE A 75 -12.03 0.91 9.98
C ILE A 75 -12.44 -0.24 10.90
N GLN A 76 -11.47 -0.90 11.53
CA GLN A 76 -11.73 -2.14 12.27
C GLN A 76 -12.36 -1.90 13.64
N THR A 77 -11.89 -0.92 14.42
CA THR A 77 -12.49 -0.59 15.71
C THR A 77 -13.91 -0.11 15.51
N TYR A 78 -14.81 -0.61 16.35
CA TYR A 78 -16.22 -0.23 16.31
C TYR A 78 -16.41 1.27 16.65
N SER A 79 -17.26 1.94 15.89
CA SER A 79 -17.85 3.24 16.19
C SER A 79 -19.02 3.49 15.24
N LEU A 80 -19.87 4.45 15.53
CA LEU A 80 -20.94 4.86 14.61
C LEU A 80 -20.35 5.37 13.28
N PRO A 81 -20.94 4.99 12.13
CA PRO A 81 -20.40 5.36 10.82
C PRO A 81 -20.16 6.86 10.64
N GLU A 82 -21.12 7.71 11.04
CA GLU A 82 -21.03 9.16 10.93
C GLU A 82 -19.87 9.73 11.76
N GLN A 83 -19.67 9.16 12.96
CA GLN A 83 -18.57 9.56 13.84
C GLN A 83 -17.23 9.19 13.20
N LYS A 84 -17.08 7.95 12.70
CA LYS A 84 -15.87 7.51 11.98
C LYS A 84 -15.55 8.41 10.79
N ILE A 85 -16.54 8.69 9.95
CA ILE A 85 -16.37 9.55 8.78
C ILE A 85 -15.92 10.94 9.19
N SER A 86 -16.51 11.50 10.25
CA SER A 86 -16.12 12.81 10.78
C SER A 86 -14.69 12.80 11.32
N GLU A 87 -14.33 11.80 12.11
CA GLU A 87 -12.97 11.66 12.67
C GLU A 87 -11.92 11.46 11.56
N MET A 88 -12.21 10.64 10.56
CA MET A 88 -11.31 10.46 9.41
C MET A 88 -11.08 11.79 8.68
N LYS A 89 -12.12 12.61 8.47
CA LYS A 89 -12.00 13.93 7.82
C LYS A 89 -11.12 14.91 8.59
N LEU A 90 -11.04 14.79 9.91
CA LEU A 90 -10.20 15.66 10.77
C LEU A 90 -8.71 15.33 10.71
N VAL A 91 -8.31 14.18 10.18
CA VAL A 91 -6.89 13.81 10.02
C VAL A 91 -6.23 14.69 8.98
N LYS A 92 -5.38 15.63 9.42
CA LYS A 92 -4.80 16.70 8.57
C LYS A 92 -3.84 16.18 7.49
N ARG A 93 -3.07 15.13 7.78
CA ARG A 93 -2.08 14.56 6.85
C ARG A 93 -2.35 13.07 6.65
N LYS A 94 -2.91 12.72 5.52
CA LYS A 94 -3.15 11.33 5.11
C LYS A 94 -2.27 10.96 3.93
N THR A 95 -1.74 9.74 3.96
CA THR A 95 -1.13 9.14 2.76
C THR A 95 -2.20 8.85 1.71
N THR A 96 -1.80 8.63 0.46
CA THR A 96 -2.73 8.23 -0.61
C THR A 96 -3.49 6.95 -0.22
N SER A 97 -2.81 5.97 0.38
CA SER A 97 -3.44 4.73 0.84
C SER A 97 -4.50 4.98 1.92
N GLN A 98 -4.24 5.86 2.87
CA GLN A 98 -5.21 6.23 3.91
C GLN A 98 -6.42 6.97 3.35
N LYS A 99 -6.22 7.85 2.35
CA LYS A 99 -7.32 8.48 1.62
C LYS A 99 -8.17 7.46 0.87
N ASN A 100 -7.54 6.47 0.26
CA ASN A 100 -8.25 5.39 -0.42
C ASN A 100 -9.07 4.53 0.54
N LEU A 101 -8.55 4.25 1.76
CA LEU A 101 -9.29 3.55 2.81
C LEU A 101 -10.50 4.36 3.28
N GLU A 102 -10.34 5.66 3.53
CA GLU A 102 -11.43 6.58 3.86
C GLU A 102 -12.51 6.59 2.76
N ASN A 103 -12.10 6.80 1.51
CA ASN A 103 -13.02 6.83 0.37
C ASN A 103 -13.76 5.50 0.21
N ALA A 104 -13.07 4.38 0.40
CA ALA A 104 -13.69 3.06 0.35
C ALA A 104 -14.75 2.88 1.47
N TYR A 105 -14.45 3.32 2.70
CA TYR A 105 -15.40 3.26 3.80
C TYR A 105 -16.63 4.12 3.52
N VAL A 106 -16.45 5.37 3.09
CA VAL A 106 -17.55 6.29 2.77
C VAL A 106 -18.42 5.74 1.65
N LEU A 107 -17.80 5.31 0.54
CA LEU A 107 -18.52 4.74 -0.59
C LEU A 107 -19.32 3.48 -0.20
N LEU A 108 -18.71 2.59 0.56
CA LEU A 108 -19.38 1.36 1.02
C LEU A 108 -20.53 1.70 1.97
N HIS A 109 -20.35 2.66 2.87
CA HIS A 109 -21.41 3.12 3.76
C HIS A 109 -22.62 3.67 2.97
N GLU A 110 -22.39 4.55 1.99
CA GLU A 110 -23.44 5.07 1.11
C GLU A 110 -24.17 3.94 0.36
N LYS A 111 -23.44 2.98 -0.17
CA LYS A 111 -24.03 1.83 -0.87
C LYS A 111 -24.83 0.90 0.05
N ILE A 112 -24.42 0.72 1.29
CA ILE A 112 -25.16 -0.07 2.27
C ILE A 112 -26.45 0.65 2.67
N LEU A 113 -26.42 1.96 2.88
CA LEU A 113 -27.62 2.75 3.15
C LEU A 113 -28.63 2.71 1.97
N ASP A 114 -28.14 2.89 0.74
CA ASP A 114 -28.98 2.73 -0.47
C ASP A 114 -29.58 1.32 -0.58
N PHE A 115 -28.79 0.29 -0.22
CA PHE A 115 -29.31 -1.09 -0.20
C PHE A 115 -30.38 -1.27 0.87
N GLN A 116 -30.18 -0.76 2.08
CA GLN A 116 -31.16 -0.85 3.18
C GLN A 116 -32.46 -0.15 2.86
N SER A 117 -32.41 1.04 2.22
CA SER A 117 -33.57 1.86 1.92
C SER A 117 -34.61 1.16 1.05
N LYS A 118 -34.27 0.05 0.41
CA LYS A 118 -35.14 -0.78 -0.43
C LYS A 118 -36.01 -1.77 0.37
N TYR A 119 -35.79 -1.87 1.68
CA TYR A 119 -36.45 -2.85 2.55
C TYR A 119 -37.05 -2.18 3.77
N SER A 120 -38.09 -2.79 4.32
CA SER A 120 -38.65 -2.35 5.63
C SER A 120 -37.61 -2.53 6.74
N VAL A 121 -37.72 -1.71 7.78
CA VAL A 121 -36.76 -1.71 8.91
C VAL A 121 -36.60 -3.10 9.50
N ASP A 122 -37.69 -3.86 9.63
CA ASP A 122 -37.65 -5.22 10.19
C ASP A 122 -36.92 -6.24 9.32
N GLU A 123 -36.88 -6.01 8.00
CA GLU A 123 -36.18 -6.88 7.06
C GLU A 123 -34.69 -6.58 6.93
N GLN A 124 -34.28 -5.33 7.22
CA GLN A 124 -32.93 -4.86 6.93
C GLN A 124 -31.81 -5.73 7.53
N PRO A 125 -31.84 -6.17 8.81
CA PRO A 125 -30.78 -7.01 9.35
C PRO A 125 -30.63 -8.34 8.60
N ASN A 126 -31.73 -8.99 8.25
CA ASN A 126 -31.71 -10.24 7.48
C ASN A 126 -31.22 -10.05 6.04
N LYS A 127 -31.56 -8.94 5.41
CA LYS A 127 -31.07 -8.57 4.06
C LYS A 127 -29.57 -8.30 4.08
N LEU A 128 -29.07 -7.57 5.10
CA LEU A 128 -27.65 -7.34 5.30
C LEU A 128 -26.89 -8.65 5.57
N ARG A 129 -27.46 -9.54 6.40
CA ARG A 129 -26.90 -10.89 6.59
C ARG A 129 -26.77 -11.63 5.27
N SER A 130 -27.86 -11.66 4.48
CA SER A 130 -27.87 -12.35 3.18
C SER A 130 -26.83 -11.75 2.21
N LEU A 131 -26.65 -10.44 2.21
CA LEU A 131 -25.63 -9.75 1.42
C LEU A 131 -24.21 -10.17 1.85
N CYS A 132 -23.92 -10.17 3.16
CA CYS A 132 -22.63 -10.61 3.68
C CYS A 132 -22.32 -12.07 3.34
N LEU A 133 -23.29 -12.98 3.59
CA LEU A 133 -23.11 -14.40 3.29
C LEU A 133 -22.91 -14.65 1.78
N ARG A 134 -23.65 -13.93 0.93
CA ARG A 134 -23.46 -14.02 -0.53
C ARG A 134 -22.07 -13.57 -0.94
N MET A 135 -21.62 -12.44 -0.42
CA MET A 135 -20.28 -11.92 -0.70
C MET A 135 -19.20 -12.91 -0.23
N LEU A 136 -19.29 -13.42 1.00
CA LEU A 136 -18.33 -14.38 1.56
C LEU A 136 -18.31 -15.71 0.80
N ASN A 137 -19.47 -16.23 0.40
CA ASN A 137 -19.56 -17.50 -0.34
C ASN A 137 -19.07 -17.38 -1.79
N TRP A 138 -19.14 -16.19 -2.39
CA TRP A 138 -18.66 -15.95 -3.75
C TRP A 138 -17.21 -15.49 -3.81
N PHE A 139 -16.63 -15.14 -2.67
CA PHE A 139 -15.26 -14.73 -2.58
C PHE A 139 -14.35 -15.97 -2.53
N SER A 140 -13.76 -16.30 -3.67
CA SER A 140 -12.82 -17.42 -3.78
C SER A 140 -11.39 -16.92 -3.65
N VAL A 141 -10.58 -17.62 -2.84
CA VAL A 141 -9.16 -17.33 -2.63
C VAL A 141 -8.34 -18.51 -3.15
N ILE A 142 -7.35 -18.22 -3.95
CA ILE A 142 -6.33 -19.18 -4.37
C ILE A 142 -5.08 -18.91 -3.51
N THR A 143 -4.67 -19.92 -2.74
CA THR A 143 -3.41 -19.88 -2.00
C THR A 143 -2.35 -20.63 -2.79
N ILE A 144 -1.27 -19.95 -3.12
CA ILE A 144 -0.11 -20.53 -3.80
C ILE A 144 1.06 -20.44 -2.84
N SER A 145 1.60 -21.60 -2.48
CA SER A 145 2.83 -21.72 -1.68
C SER A 145 4.00 -22.01 -2.60
N VAL A 146 5.08 -21.28 -2.44
CA VAL A 146 6.30 -21.43 -3.22
C VAL A 146 7.49 -21.57 -2.27
N GLU A 147 8.50 -22.32 -2.71
CA GLU A 147 9.67 -22.62 -1.88
C GLU A 147 10.69 -21.47 -1.86
N ASN A 148 10.69 -20.65 -2.90
CA ASN A 148 11.64 -19.54 -3.03
C ASN A 148 10.97 -18.25 -3.52
N GLU A 149 11.64 -17.11 -3.29
CA GLU A 149 11.13 -15.79 -3.65
C GLU A 149 11.14 -15.53 -5.16
N GLU A 150 11.95 -16.27 -5.94
CA GLU A 150 12.02 -16.10 -7.41
C GLU A 150 10.74 -16.65 -8.06
N ASP A 151 10.29 -17.84 -7.63
CA ASP A 151 9.04 -18.42 -8.10
C ASP A 151 7.83 -17.58 -7.65
N ALA A 152 7.89 -17.02 -6.44
CA ALA A 152 6.88 -16.08 -5.96
C ALA A 152 6.79 -14.86 -6.87
N PHE A 153 7.94 -14.32 -7.30
CA PHE A 153 8.00 -13.20 -8.23
C PHE A 153 7.36 -13.54 -9.58
N ASP A 154 7.74 -14.67 -10.18
CA ASP A 154 7.23 -15.08 -11.50
C ASP A 154 5.72 -15.31 -11.49
N ILE A 155 5.22 -15.96 -10.44
CA ILE A 155 3.78 -16.18 -10.27
C ILE A 155 3.06 -14.85 -10.06
N PHE A 156 3.62 -13.96 -9.22
CA PHE A 156 3.02 -12.67 -8.94
C PHE A 156 2.98 -11.79 -10.21
N GLU A 157 4.06 -11.75 -11.01
CA GLU A 157 4.10 -11.02 -12.27
C GLU A 157 3.07 -11.56 -13.26
N SER A 158 2.99 -12.88 -13.43
CA SER A 158 2.03 -13.52 -14.35
C SER A 158 0.56 -13.34 -13.93
N LEU A 159 0.28 -13.35 -12.62
CA LEU A 159 -1.08 -13.13 -12.12
C LEU A 159 -1.52 -11.66 -12.18
N ASN A 160 -0.56 -10.74 -12.16
CA ASN A 160 -0.82 -9.29 -12.19
C ASN A 160 -0.81 -8.67 -13.59
N GLU A 161 -0.76 -9.45 -14.68
CA GLU A 161 -0.86 -8.94 -16.06
C GLU A 161 -2.08 -8.02 -16.29
N ARG A 162 -3.12 -8.11 -15.44
CA ARG A 162 -4.35 -7.30 -15.49
C ARG A 162 -4.49 -6.30 -14.34
N GLY A 163 -3.49 -6.20 -13.44
CA GLY A 163 -3.49 -5.34 -12.26
C GLY A 163 -2.40 -4.27 -12.28
N GLU A 164 -2.12 -3.67 -11.12
CA GLU A 164 -0.96 -2.81 -10.95
C GLU A 164 0.32 -3.67 -11.08
N PRO A 165 1.28 -3.28 -11.94
CA PRO A 165 2.51 -4.03 -12.12
C PRO A 165 3.29 -4.10 -10.81
N LEU A 166 3.99 -5.20 -10.61
CA LEU A 166 4.90 -5.35 -9.47
C LEU A 166 6.00 -4.29 -9.55
N ILE A 167 6.11 -3.50 -8.50
CA ILE A 167 7.15 -2.49 -8.35
C ILE A 167 8.35 -3.15 -7.69
N ILE A 168 9.48 -3.19 -8.40
CA ILE A 168 10.74 -3.75 -7.87
C ILE A 168 11.20 -2.97 -6.64
N GLY A 169 10.93 -1.68 -6.60
CA GLY A 169 11.17 -0.85 -5.44
C GLY A 169 10.60 -1.43 -4.15
N ASP A 170 9.39 -1.98 -4.17
CA ASP A 170 8.77 -2.60 -3.00
C ASP A 170 9.50 -3.89 -2.57
N LEU A 171 9.95 -4.69 -3.53
CA LEU A 171 10.73 -5.91 -3.25
C LEU A 171 12.09 -5.56 -2.66
N VAL A 172 12.77 -4.60 -3.26
CA VAL A 172 14.08 -4.11 -2.78
C VAL A 172 13.93 -3.56 -1.38
N LYS A 173 12.93 -2.69 -1.12
CA LYS A 173 12.65 -2.15 0.21
C LYS A 173 12.43 -3.26 1.24
N ASN A 174 11.55 -4.22 0.94
CA ASN A 174 11.23 -5.32 1.85
C ASN A 174 12.46 -6.20 2.13
N MET A 175 13.29 -6.46 1.12
CA MET A 175 14.53 -7.21 1.28
C MET A 175 15.53 -6.46 2.16
N LEU A 176 15.69 -5.15 1.96
CA LEU A 176 16.57 -4.31 2.78
C LEU A 176 16.10 -4.30 4.24
N MET A 177 14.79 -4.13 4.49
CA MET A 177 14.20 -4.17 5.83
C MET A 177 14.41 -5.53 6.53
N LYS A 178 14.33 -6.65 5.80
CA LYS A 178 14.59 -7.99 6.36
C LYS A 178 16.04 -8.19 6.78
N LYS A 179 16.97 -7.46 6.18
CA LYS A 179 18.43 -7.60 6.40
C LYS A 179 19.02 -6.52 7.32
N SER A 180 18.25 -5.50 7.66
CA SER A 180 18.66 -4.42 8.56
C SER A 180 18.16 -4.67 9.96
N SER A 181 18.97 -4.34 10.96
CA SER A 181 18.56 -4.28 12.37
C SER A 181 17.82 -2.99 12.70
N ASP A 182 18.03 -1.90 11.95
CA ASP A 182 17.39 -0.59 12.12
C ASP A 182 16.39 -0.30 10.99
N ASN A 183 15.19 -0.83 11.17
CA ASN A 183 14.10 -0.67 10.20
C ASN A 183 13.51 0.76 10.20
N GLU A 184 13.61 1.51 11.29
CA GLU A 184 13.08 2.87 11.38
C GLU A 184 13.93 3.83 10.55
N SER A 185 15.25 3.79 10.72
CA SER A 185 16.19 4.57 9.91
C SER A 185 16.06 4.25 8.43
N LEU A 186 15.94 2.95 8.09
CA LEU A 186 15.78 2.52 6.70
C LEU A 186 14.46 3.02 6.09
N ASP A 187 13.34 2.98 6.81
CA ASP A 187 12.05 3.50 6.32
C ASP A 187 12.08 5.01 6.10
N ASN A 188 12.77 5.74 6.98
CA ASN A 188 13.00 7.17 6.84
C ASN A 188 13.83 7.49 5.60
N ASN A 189 14.96 6.80 5.40
CA ASN A 189 15.83 6.94 4.23
C ASN A 189 15.08 6.63 2.93
N TRP A 190 14.30 5.55 2.93
CA TRP A 190 13.43 5.21 1.79
C TRP A 190 12.40 6.29 1.51
N GLY A 191 11.86 6.91 2.56
CA GLY A 191 10.97 8.06 2.46
C GLY A 191 11.62 9.25 1.77
N VAL A 192 12.90 9.55 2.08
CA VAL A 192 13.66 10.60 1.40
C VAL A 192 13.87 10.27 -0.08
N ILE A 193 14.30 9.04 -0.39
CA ILE A 193 14.45 8.57 -1.78
C ILE A 193 13.14 8.76 -2.55
N MET A 194 12.01 8.34 -2.00
CA MET A 194 10.71 8.50 -2.65
C MET A 194 10.30 9.96 -2.84
N ASN A 195 10.67 10.86 -1.91
CA ASN A 195 10.42 12.29 -2.05
C ASN A 195 11.25 12.90 -3.19
N ASN A 196 12.52 12.51 -3.32
CA ASN A 196 13.39 12.95 -4.42
C ASN A 196 12.84 12.46 -5.79
N LEU A 197 12.15 11.31 -5.81
CA LEU A 197 11.43 10.81 -6.97
C LEU A 197 10.02 11.42 -7.15
N LYS A 198 9.72 12.53 -6.45
CA LYS A 198 8.41 13.25 -6.44
C LYS A 198 7.22 12.34 -6.09
N GLY A 199 7.46 11.28 -5.31
CA GLY A 199 6.43 10.33 -4.88
C GLY A 199 5.87 9.41 -5.97
N GLU A 200 6.45 9.42 -7.17
CA GLU A 200 6.01 8.58 -8.28
C GLU A 200 6.54 7.15 -8.15
N SER A 201 5.72 6.27 -7.61
CA SER A 201 6.08 4.85 -7.40
C SER A 201 6.56 4.14 -8.68
N LYS A 202 6.09 4.57 -9.85
CA LYS A 202 6.52 4.00 -11.14
C LYS A 202 7.95 4.36 -11.52
N ARG A 203 8.48 5.46 -11.00
CA ARG A 203 9.85 5.90 -11.28
C ARG A 203 10.90 5.14 -10.48
N ILE A 204 10.53 4.53 -9.36
CA ILE A 204 11.48 3.81 -8.49
C ILE A 204 12.21 2.67 -9.24
N ASP A 205 11.50 1.92 -10.08
CA ASP A 205 12.10 0.82 -10.85
C ASP A 205 13.14 1.33 -11.85
N GLN A 206 12.84 2.44 -12.51
CA GLN A 206 13.73 3.09 -13.44
C GLN A 206 14.95 3.68 -12.71
N PHE A 207 14.72 4.38 -11.61
CA PHE A 207 15.76 4.93 -10.76
C PHE A 207 16.71 3.83 -10.25
N LEU A 208 16.19 2.73 -9.70
CA LEU A 208 17.02 1.61 -9.24
C LEU A 208 17.88 1.04 -10.37
N THR A 209 17.33 0.99 -11.59
CA THR A 209 18.07 0.55 -12.77
C THR A 209 19.19 1.53 -13.11
N PHE A 210 18.92 2.82 -13.07
CA PHE A 210 19.89 3.87 -13.39
C PHE A 210 20.98 3.98 -12.33
N SER A 211 20.64 3.95 -11.05
CA SER A 211 21.58 3.88 -9.94
C SER A 211 22.48 2.65 -10.04
N TRP A 212 21.92 1.50 -10.42
CA TRP A 212 22.73 0.30 -10.64
C TRP A 212 23.76 0.48 -11.75
N TYR A 213 23.36 1.04 -12.89
CA TYR A 213 24.26 1.27 -14.03
C TYR A 213 25.26 2.38 -13.79
N SER A 214 24.95 3.42 -13.05
CA SER A 214 25.86 4.53 -12.76
C SER A 214 27.06 4.10 -11.91
N ARG A 215 26.84 3.15 -10.98
CA ARG A 215 27.88 2.69 -10.05
C ARG A 215 28.64 1.44 -10.48
N ARG A 216 28.13 0.68 -11.45
CA ARG A 216 28.67 -0.63 -11.86
C ARG A 216 28.84 -0.71 -13.36
N PHE A 217 29.88 -0.13 -13.83
CA PHE A 217 30.29 -0.03 -15.19
C PHE A 217 30.04 -1.21 -16.14
N TRP A 218 29.37 -0.96 -17.28
CA TRP A 218 29.60 -1.40 -18.67
C TRP A 218 29.77 -2.90 -19.00
N ASN A 219 30.01 -3.76 -18.08
CA ASN A 219 30.19 -5.21 -18.32
C ASN A 219 28.91 -6.03 -18.19
N ASP A 220 27.83 -5.47 -17.64
CA ASP A 220 26.60 -6.20 -17.46
C ASP A 220 25.72 -6.07 -18.71
N LYS A 221 25.31 -7.23 -19.26
CA LYS A 221 24.25 -7.32 -20.26
C LYS A 221 23.02 -6.57 -19.74
N LYS A 222 22.21 -6.00 -20.65
CA LYS A 222 20.95 -5.35 -20.33
C LYS A 222 20.20 -6.13 -19.23
N ILE A 223 20.09 -5.54 -18.05
CA ILE A 223 19.45 -6.17 -16.90
C ILE A 223 17.94 -5.99 -17.04
N SER A 224 17.20 -7.09 -17.07
CA SER A 224 15.74 -7.08 -16.92
C SER A 224 15.37 -6.75 -15.47
N LYS A 225 14.16 -6.30 -15.23
CA LYS A 225 13.65 -6.03 -13.87
C LYS A 225 13.93 -7.19 -12.91
N LYS A 226 13.58 -8.42 -13.31
CA LYS A 226 13.82 -9.64 -12.53
C LYS A 226 15.31 -9.84 -12.19
N ASN A 227 16.16 -9.67 -13.17
CA ASN A 227 17.60 -9.84 -12.97
C ASN A 227 18.19 -8.74 -12.08
N LEU A 228 17.65 -7.52 -12.14
CA LEU A 228 18.06 -6.43 -11.25
C LEU A 228 17.85 -6.79 -9.78
N PHE A 229 16.63 -7.20 -9.41
CA PHE A 229 16.34 -7.62 -8.04
C PHE A 229 17.25 -8.76 -7.57
N LYS A 230 17.39 -9.79 -8.40
CA LYS A 230 18.28 -10.92 -8.10
C LYS A 230 19.74 -10.48 -7.89
N THR A 231 20.22 -9.61 -8.74
CA THR A 231 21.59 -9.09 -8.67
C THR A 231 21.82 -8.24 -7.43
N ILE A 232 20.88 -7.34 -7.10
CA ILE A 232 20.91 -6.55 -5.85
C ILE A 232 20.94 -7.50 -4.64
N LYS A 233 20.04 -8.48 -4.60
CA LYS A 233 19.92 -9.47 -3.51
C LYS A 233 21.21 -10.25 -3.27
N LEU A 234 21.88 -10.71 -4.33
CA LEU A 234 23.13 -11.46 -4.27
C LEU A 234 24.32 -10.60 -3.77
N ASN A 235 24.32 -9.33 -4.12
CA ASN A 235 25.40 -8.41 -3.72
C ASN A 235 25.27 -7.94 -2.26
N LEU A 236 24.08 -7.93 -1.69
CA LEU A 236 23.81 -7.47 -0.33
C LEU A 236 23.79 -8.65 0.66
N SER A 237 24.94 -9.28 0.83
CA SER A 237 25.09 -10.48 1.68
C SER A 237 25.21 -10.18 3.19
N THR A 238 25.60 -8.97 3.57
CA THR A 238 25.82 -8.55 4.96
C THR A 238 25.04 -7.25 5.26
N GLU A 239 24.76 -7.00 6.54
CA GLU A 239 24.10 -5.77 6.98
C GLU A 239 24.89 -4.50 6.60
N THR A 240 26.22 -4.52 6.75
CA THR A 240 27.08 -3.41 6.33
C THR A 240 26.87 -3.07 4.85
N LYS A 241 26.84 -4.07 3.97
CA LYS A 241 26.56 -3.84 2.55
C LYS A 241 25.14 -3.31 2.29
N VAL A 242 24.17 -3.65 3.12
CA VAL A 242 22.81 -3.09 3.06
C VAL A 242 22.84 -1.60 3.39
N LEU A 243 23.51 -1.22 4.47
CA LEU A 243 23.63 0.20 4.88
C LEU A 243 24.38 1.03 3.84
N ASP A 244 25.51 0.51 3.33
CA ASP A 244 26.28 1.16 2.27
C ASP A 244 25.44 1.35 1.01
N TYR A 245 24.63 0.35 0.65
CA TYR A 245 23.74 0.43 -0.52
C TYR A 245 22.62 1.45 -0.32
N VAL A 246 22.00 1.51 0.86
CA VAL A 246 20.98 2.51 1.19
C VAL A 246 21.56 3.91 1.14
N SER A 247 22.75 4.13 1.70
CA SER A 247 23.47 5.40 1.60
C SER A 247 23.72 5.78 0.14
N SER A 248 24.19 4.82 -0.66
CA SER A 248 24.40 5.02 -2.09
C SER A 248 23.12 5.41 -2.84
N LEU A 249 21.98 4.79 -2.49
CA LEU A 249 20.69 5.12 -3.10
C LEU A 249 20.20 6.52 -2.69
N LEU A 250 20.52 6.97 -1.48
CA LEU A 250 20.21 8.34 -1.05
C LEU A 250 20.94 9.36 -1.92
N ASP A 251 22.26 9.23 -2.05
CA ASP A 251 23.09 10.12 -2.89
C ASP A 251 22.61 10.09 -4.35
N ASP A 252 22.40 8.90 -4.88
CA ASP A 252 21.92 8.72 -6.25
C ASP A 252 20.52 9.33 -6.48
N SER A 253 19.64 9.30 -5.47
CA SER A 253 18.30 9.87 -5.58
C SER A 253 18.34 11.40 -5.61
N GLU A 254 19.27 12.02 -4.90
CA GLU A 254 19.51 13.46 -4.93
C GLU A 254 20.06 13.89 -6.30
N ASN A 255 21.08 13.18 -6.78
CA ASN A 255 21.66 13.41 -8.12
C ASN A 255 20.63 13.20 -9.23
N TYR A 256 19.76 12.19 -9.08
CA TYR A 256 18.66 11.93 -10.01
C TYR A 256 17.66 13.09 -10.03
N ASP A 257 17.29 13.64 -8.86
CA ASP A 257 16.40 14.81 -8.78
C ASP A 257 17.04 16.04 -9.43
N PHE A 258 18.32 16.33 -9.14
CA PHE A 258 19.05 17.42 -9.77
C PHE A 258 19.05 17.32 -11.31
N LEU A 259 19.28 16.13 -11.84
CA LEU A 259 19.33 15.89 -13.27
C LEU A 259 17.95 15.90 -13.95
N THR A 260 16.91 15.45 -13.23
CA THR A 260 15.56 15.34 -13.78
C THR A 260 14.67 16.54 -13.49
N HIS A 261 15.06 17.42 -12.56
CA HIS A 261 14.36 18.67 -12.25
C HIS A 261 15.38 19.83 -12.09
N PRO A 262 16.18 20.11 -13.13
CA PRO A 262 17.25 21.10 -13.02
C PRO A 262 16.73 22.50 -12.68
N GLU A 263 15.50 22.82 -13.06
CA GLU A 263 14.85 24.10 -12.80
C GLU A 263 14.51 24.31 -11.31
N ASP A 264 14.31 23.24 -10.55
CA ASP A 264 14.10 23.29 -9.08
C ASP A 264 15.43 23.53 -8.33
N HIS A 265 16.59 23.36 -9.00
CA HIS A 265 17.92 23.35 -8.39
C HIS A 265 18.87 24.39 -9.02
N ILE A 266 18.36 25.56 -9.41
CA ILE A 266 19.11 26.63 -10.06
C ILE A 266 20.37 27.05 -9.26
N SER A 267 20.22 27.16 -7.94
CA SER A 267 21.34 27.55 -7.07
C SER A 267 22.46 26.51 -6.99
N TYR A 268 22.17 25.25 -7.25
CA TYR A 268 23.15 24.17 -7.30
C TYR A 268 23.96 24.21 -8.60
N TRP A 269 23.27 24.36 -9.73
CA TRP A 269 23.92 24.38 -11.04
C TRP A 269 24.77 25.64 -11.28
N GLY A 270 24.30 26.79 -10.79
CA GLY A 270 25.02 28.08 -10.91
C GLY A 270 25.20 28.58 -12.36
N ASP A 271 24.71 27.85 -13.34
CA ASP A 271 24.85 28.14 -14.78
C ASP A 271 23.54 27.80 -15.51
N GLU A 272 22.93 28.79 -16.14
CA GLU A 272 21.67 28.65 -16.88
C GLU A 272 21.81 27.76 -18.11
N ASP A 273 23.01 27.72 -18.73
CA ASP A 273 23.24 26.87 -19.91
C ASP A 273 23.16 25.40 -19.56
N ILE A 274 23.67 25.00 -18.36
CA ILE A 274 23.55 23.63 -17.89
C ILE A 274 22.09 23.24 -17.71
N ILE A 275 21.29 24.12 -17.10
CA ILE A 275 19.85 23.89 -16.91
C ILE A 275 19.15 23.72 -18.26
N HIS A 276 19.48 24.58 -19.21
CA HIS A 276 18.94 24.52 -20.58
C HIS A 276 19.29 23.20 -21.30
N TYR A 277 20.54 22.71 -21.17
CA TYR A 277 20.96 21.45 -21.79
C TYR A 277 20.27 20.25 -21.12
N LEU A 278 20.16 20.22 -19.79
CA LEU A 278 19.47 19.16 -19.08
C LEU A 278 17.98 19.11 -19.42
N SER A 279 17.30 20.26 -19.45
CA SER A 279 15.91 20.37 -19.87
C SER A 279 15.71 19.94 -21.34
N SER A 280 16.68 20.26 -22.22
CA SER A 280 16.66 19.83 -23.63
C SER A 280 16.79 18.31 -23.76
N LEU A 281 17.64 17.65 -22.96
CA LEU A 281 17.76 16.19 -22.93
C LEU A 281 16.46 15.53 -22.51
N GLN A 282 15.75 16.12 -21.54
CA GLN A 282 14.43 15.61 -21.11
C GLN A 282 13.38 15.74 -22.22
N LEU A 283 13.30 16.90 -22.88
CA LEU A 283 12.38 17.12 -24.00
C LEU A 283 12.62 16.15 -25.16
N LEU A 284 13.88 15.77 -25.39
CA LEU A 284 14.25 14.76 -26.38
C LEU A 284 14.01 13.31 -25.94
N GLY A 285 13.55 13.09 -24.70
CA GLY A 285 13.38 11.76 -24.15
C GLY A 285 14.69 10.98 -23.97
N ALA A 286 15.81 11.70 -23.77
CA ALA A 286 17.15 11.12 -23.68
C ALA A 286 17.45 10.52 -22.27
N GLU A 287 16.45 9.96 -21.60
CA GLU A 287 16.58 9.38 -20.24
C GLU A 287 17.68 8.32 -20.12
N ARG A 288 18.04 7.66 -21.23
CA ARG A 288 19.11 6.65 -21.26
C ARG A 288 20.50 7.22 -20.98
N THR A 289 20.67 8.53 -21.04
CA THR A 289 21.92 9.21 -20.69
C THR A 289 22.07 9.42 -19.19
N LEU A 290 20.99 9.37 -18.42
CA LEU A 290 20.98 9.62 -16.99
C LEU A 290 21.98 8.77 -16.19
N PRO A 291 22.15 7.44 -16.44
CA PRO A 291 23.17 6.67 -15.72
C PRO A 291 24.60 7.18 -15.92
N CYS A 292 24.91 7.68 -17.12
CA CYS A 292 26.21 8.25 -17.40
C CYS A 292 26.41 9.60 -16.71
N LEU A 293 25.36 10.42 -16.68
CA LEU A 293 25.39 11.72 -15.99
C LEU A 293 25.48 11.49 -14.47
N MET A 294 24.71 10.57 -13.90
CA MET A 294 24.77 10.20 -12.48
C MET A 294 26.15 9.65 -12.07
N ALA A 295 26.87 8.98 -12.97
CA ALA A 295 28.22 8.48 -12.70
C ALA A 295 29.29 9.59 -12.64
N GLY A 296 28.96 10.80 -13.06
CA GLY A 296 29.84 11.97 -13.03
C GLY A 296 29.80 12.75 -11.72
N PHE A 297 28.87 12.43 -10.86
CA PHE A 297 28.76 12.99 -9.50
C PHE A 297 29.53 12.10 -8.52
#